data_a2357a8d2b099e98032d14b250eed9c8
#
_entry.id   a2357a8d2b099e98032d14b250eed9c8
#
_cell.length_a   1.000
_cell.length_b   1.000
_cell.length_c   1.000
_cell.angle_alpha   90.00
_cell.angle_beta   90.00
_cell.angle_gamma   90.00
#
_symmetry.space_group_name_H-M   'P 1'
#
loop_
_entity.id
_entity.type
_entity.pdbx_description
1 polymer ?
#
loop_
_entity_poly.entity_id
_entity_poly.type
_entity_poly.pdbx_seq_one_letter_code
_entity_poly.pdbx_strand_id
1 'polypeptide(L)'
;MKEITQVQQKYFDMFGFIIIRNVLSKSELKAIEEEYQLGFQKTLEHHSDGYGMRKQFNWSNLNEKCPNLCNLPSHPKILKTIKKLLGEKTFPFLCNSNNFNGPATEWHTDQNQDIDCFSVKVAFYLDELNQNNGALRFLPCSHKEPLNRELWDFGLYGSNKGSLDEYESKSGIPIDQVPSSHCITSPGDMIVFNLKIWHSSWGGKLNRRNVTINFSKYPESLKESESLKKLAIQSKQTMKSLNFPMPQFTNYWKSLINNGPNKEWISNLEKFGFYENNSSQVGKS
;
A
#
# COMPACT_ATOMS: atom_id res chain seq x y z
N MET A 1 20.47 -13.11 -0.78
CA MET A 1 20.08 -12.25 0.36
C MET A 1 19.57 -13.15 1.47
N LYS A 2 19.92 -12.88 2.72
CA LYS A 2 19.40 -13.63 3.88
C LYS A 2 17.89 -13.34 4.01
N GLU A 3 17.12 -14.36 4.38
CA GLU A 3 15.72 -14.20 4.79
C GLU A 3 15.63 -13.24 5.98
N ILE A 4 14.44 -12.65 6.18
CA ILE A 4 14.21 -11.96 7.45
C ILE A 4 14.39 -12.96 8.60
N THR A 5 15.10 -12.51 9.62
CA THR A 5 15.38 -13.35 10.80
C THR A 5 14.13 -13.51 11.67
N GLN A 6 14.13 -14.47 12.58
CA GLN A 6 13.08 -14.59 13.60
C GLN A 6 12.98 -13.32 14.46
N VAL A 7 14.10 -12.65 14.74
CA VAL A 7 14.11 -11.40 15.50
C VAL A 7 13.41 -10.29 14.72
N GLN A 8 13.66 -10.18 13.41
CA GLN A 8 12.98 -9.23 12.54
C GLN A 8 11.48 -9.51 12.42
N GLN A 9 11.07 -10.78 12.37
CA GLN A 9 9.66 -11.16 12.41
C GLN A 9 9.01 -10.74 13.72
N LYS A 10 9.63 -11.06 14.87
CA LYS A 10 9.14 -10.61 16.20
C LYS A 10 9.07 -9.09 16.31
N TYR A 11 10.03 -8.38 15.71
CA TYR A 11 10.02 -6.91 15.65
C TYR A 11 8.78 -6.42 14.88
N PHE A 12 8.51 -7.00 13.70
CA PHE A 12 7.31 -6.69 12.92
C PHE A 12 6.03 -6.99 13.70
N ASP A 13 5.93 -8.15 14.33
CA ASP A 13 4.77 -8.56 15.14
C ASP A 13 4.53 -7.61 16.33
N MET A 14 5.60 -7.06 16.89
CA MET A 14 5.54 -6.14 18.01
C MET A 14 5.15 -4.73 17.56
N PHE A 15 5.88 -4.17 16.59
CA PHE A 15 5.80 -2.77 16.22
C PHE A 15 4.91 -2.48 15.01
N GLY A 16 4.56 -3.51 14.22
CA GLY A 16 3.66 -3.41 13.07
C GLY A 16 4.31 -2.98 11.77
N PHE A 17 5.61 -2.75 11.72
CA PHE A 17 6.35 -2.41 10.50
C PHE A 17 7.81 -2.86 10.57
N ILE A 18 8.46 -2.96 9.39
CA ILE A 18 9.88 -3.27 9.25
C ILE A 18 10.44 -2.63 7.97
N ILE A 19 11.71 -2.23 8.01
CA ILE A 19 12.45 -1.75 6.84
C ILE A 19 13.49 -2.80 6.47
N ILE A 20 13.47 -3.25 5.22
CA ILE A 20 14.43 -4.19 4.67
C ILE A 20 15.26 -3.47 3.62
N ARG A 21 16.57 -3.43 3.86
CA ARG A 21 17.50 -2.65 3.05
C ARG A 21 17.90 -3.37 1.76
N ASN A 22 18.08 -2.61 0.68
CA ASN A 22 18.66 -3.07 -0.58
C ASN A 22 17.94 -4.30 -1.17
N VAL A 23 16.61 -4.29 -1.18
CA VAL A 23 15.80 -5.36 -1.75
C VAL A 23 15.92 -5.37 -3.27
N LEU A 24 15.81 -4.19 -3.88
CA LEU A 24 15.97 -4.01 -5.33
C LEU A 24 17.41 -3.60 -5.65
N SER A 25 17.96 -4.19 -6.71
CA SER A 25 19.26 -3.82 -7.25
C SER A 25 19.18 -2.49 -8.04
N LYS A 26 20.30 -1.88 -8.34
CA LYS A 26 20.38 -0.66 -9.16
C LYS A 26 19.76 -0.84 -10.55
N SER A 27 19.94 -2.03 -11.17
CA SER A 27 19.37 -2.32 -12.48
C SER A 27 17.84 -2.48 -12.42
N GLU A 28 17.31 -3.15 -11.39
CA GLU A 28 15.87 -3.28 -11.16
C GLU A 28 15.24 -1.90 -10.90
N LEU A 29 15.88 -1.09 -10.07
CA LEU A 29 15.42 0.28 -9.80
C LEU A 29 15.33 1.12 -11.05
N LYS A 30 16.36 1.11 -11.90
CA LYS A 30 16.36 1.85 -13.16
C LYS A 30 15.18 1.45 -14.05
N ALA A 31 14.95 0.13 -14.22
CA ALA A 31 13.82 -0.37 -15.00
C ALA A 31 12.46 0.04 -14.40
N ILE A 32 12.33 -0.03 -13.08
CA ILE A 32 11.13 0.40 -12.36
C ILE A 32 10.89 1.90 -12.52
N GLU A 33 11.93 2.73 -12.44
CA GLU A 33 11.81 4.18 -12.64
C GLU A 33 11.36 4.55 -14.05
N GLU A 34 11.90 3.88 -15.08
CA GLU A 34 11.48 4.07 -16.47
C GLU A 34 10.00 3.73 -16.65
N GLU A 35 9.55 2.58 -16.14
CA GLU A 35 8.15 2.16 -16.20
C GLU A 35 7.22 3.06 -15.35
N TYR A 36 7.71 3.52 -14.20
CA TYR A 36 6.99 4.48 -13.36
C TYR A 36 6.71 5.76 -14.13
N GLN A 37 7.71 6.31 -14.84
CA GLN A 37 7.55 7.52 -15.65
C GLN A 37 6.53 7.33 -16.77
N LEU A 38 6.52 6.17 -17.44
CA LEU A 38 5.51 5.86 -18.46
C LEU A 38 4.09 5.84 -17.89
N GLY A 39 3.91 5.23 -16.72
CA GLY A 39 2.62 5.18 -16.03
C GLY A 39 2.17 6.57 -15.57
N PHE A 40 3.10 7.37 -15.06
CA PHE A 40 2.82 8.74 -14.60
C PHE A 40 2.40 9.66 -15.75
N GLN A 41 3.13 9.63 -16.88
CA GLN A 41 2.78 10.40 -18.08
C GLN A 41 1.35 10.11 -18.53
N LYS A 42 0.98 8.83 -18.66
CA LYS A 42 -0.38 8.44 -19.03
C LYS A 42 -1.43 8.92 -18.01
N THR A 43 -1.08 8.90 -16.74
CA THR A 43 -2.00 9.37 -15.68
C THR A 43 -2.22 10.87 -15.80
N LEU A 44 -1.20 11.64 -16.11
CA LEU A 44 -1.32 13.09 -16.36
C LEU A 44 -2.23 13.40 -17.55
N GLU A 45 -2.15 12.62 -18.64
CA GLU A 45 -3.02 12.77 -19.81
C GLU A 45 -4.51 12.57 -19.48
N HIS A 46 -4.85 11.79 -18.46
CA HIS A 46 -6.21 11.56 -18.00
C HIS A 46 -6.76 12.64 -17.06
N HIS A 47 -5.90 13.51 -16.53
CA HIS A 47 -6.28 14.55 -15.59
C HIS A 47 -6.19 15.93 -16.20
N SER A 48 -7.33 16.53 -16.55
CA SER A 48 -7.43 17.87 -17.11
C SER A 48 -7.13 19.01 -16.13
N ASP A 49 -7.16 18.73 -14.82
CA ASP A 49 -6.92 19.68 -13.73
C ASP A 49 -5.43 20.00 -13.50
N GLY A 50 -4.54 19.36 -14.26
CA GLY A 50 -3.11 19.64 -14.26
C GLY A 50 -2.35 19.15 -13.01
N TYR A 51 -1.02 19.12 -13.15
CA TYR A 51 -0.12 18.58 -12.15
C TYR A 51 -0.14 19.34 -10.80
N GLY A 52 -0.28 20.65 -10.83
CA GLY A 52 -0.16 21.49 -9.63
C GLY A 52 -1.39 21.55 -8.73
N MET A 53 -2.56 21.14 -9.23
CA MET A 53 -3.83 21.25 -8.51
C MET A 53 -4.17 19.98 -7.71
N ARG A 54 -3.61 18.84 -8.09
CA ARG A 54 -3.92 17.54 -7.51
C ARG A 54 -2.84 17.10 -6.52
N LYS A 55 -3.27 16.74 -5.30
CA LYS A 55 -2.35 16.26 -4.25
C LYS A 55 -1.77 14.88 -4.55
N GLN A 56 -2.48 14.04 -5.31
CA GLN A 56 -2.10 12.65 -5.51
C GLN A 56 -2.54 12.13 -6.86
N PHE A 57 -1.63 11.47 -7.55
CA PHE A 57 -1.88 10.69 -8.76
C PHE A 57 -1.64 9.23 -8.47
N ASN A 58 -2.55 8.36 -8.88
CA ASN A 58 -2.46 6.92 -8.67
C ASN A 58 -2.73 6.17 -9.98
N TRP A 59 -2.02 5.07 -10.20
CA TRP A 59 -2.28 4.18 -11.34
C TRP A 59 -1.91 2.74 -11.01
N SER A 60 -2.54 1.80 -11.73
CA SER A 60 -2.22 0.37 -11.60
C SER A 60 -0.90 0.03 -12.30
N ASN A 61 -0.09 -0.77 -11.65
CA ASN A 61 1.17 -1.27 -12.17
C ASN A 61 1.02 -2.55 -13.03
N LEU A 62 -0.14 -3.18 -13.02
CA LEU A 62 -0.35 -4.53 -13.55
C LEU A 62 -0.70 -4.52 -15.05
N ASN A 63 0.17 -3.96 -15.88
CA ASN A 63 -0.05 -3.83 -17.32
C ASN A 63 1.19 -4.23 -18.16
N GLU A 64 0.97 -4.51 -19.45
CA GLU A 64 1.99 -5.00 -20.37
C GLU A 64 3.14 -4.03 -20.66
N LYS A 65 2.91 -2.73 -20.49
CA LYS A 65 3.91 -1.68 -20.71
C LYS A 65 4.85 -1.47 -19.52
N CYS A 66 4.53 -2.12 -18.40
CA CYS A 66 5.29 -2.03 -17.17
C CYS A 66 5.63 -3.43 -16.62
N PRO A 67 6.39 -4.26 -17.38
CA PRO A 67 6.63 -5.67 -17.02
C PRO A 67 7.40 -5.83 -15.71
N ASN A 68 8.34 -4.93 -15.36
CA ASN A 68 9.07 -5.00 -14.09
C ASN A 68 8.15 -4.67 -12.90
N LEU A 69 7.37 -3.59 -13.00
CA LEU A 69 6.36 -3.24 -12.00
C LEU A 69 5.28 -4.33 -11.89
N CYS A 70 4.86 -4.89 -13.02
CA CYS A 70 3.87 -5.97 -13.11
C CYS A 70 4.33 -7.24 -12.38
N ASN A 71 5.63 -7.52 -12.40
CA ASN A 71 6.24 -8.69 -11.77
C ASN A 71 6.64 -8.48 -10.30
N LEU A 72 6.61 -7.27 -9.79
CA LEU A 72 6.99 -6.99 -8.39
C LEU A 72 6.27 -7.86 -7.35
N PRO A 73 4.96 -8.14 -7.45
CA PRO A 73 4.29 -9.02 -6.49
C PRO A 73 4.89 -10.42 -6.45
N SER A 74 5.44 -10.90 -7.56
CA SER A 74 6.10 -12.21 -7.68
C SER A 74 7.61 -12.16 -7.45
N HIS A 75 8.17 -10.97 -7.20
CA HIS A 75 9.61 -10.82 -7.00
C HIS A 75 10.10 -11.69 -5.84
N PRO A 76 11.14 -12.56 -6.04
CA PRO A 76 11.48 -13.60 -5.06
C PRO A 76 11.79 -13.07 -3.66
N LYS A 77 12.49 -11.94 -3.55
CA LYS A 77 12.84 -11.36 -2.24
C LYS A 77 11.63 -10.77 -1.54
N ILE A 78 10.70 -10.15 -2.29
CA ILE A 78 9.46 -9.61 -1.77
C ILE A 78 8.58 -10.74 -1.28
N LEU A 79 8.26 -11.68 -2.17
CA LEU A 79 7.34 -12.78 -1.88
C LEU A 79 7.84 -13.66 -0.72
N LYS A 80 9.15 -13.94 -0.66
CA LYS A 80 9.74 -14.69 0.45
C LYS A 80 9.57 -13.96 1.80
N THR A 81 9.76 -12.65 1.81
CA THR A 81 9.53 -11.82 3.01
C THR A 81 8.06 -11.87 3.42
N ILE A 82 7.16 -11.69 2.46
CA ILE A 82 5.71 -11.68 2.72
C ILE A 82 5.23 -13.06 3.23
N LYS A 83 5.68 -14.15 2.62
CA LYS A 83 5.38 -15.50 3.10
C LYS A 83 5.89 -15.76 4.51
N LYS A 84 7.03 -15.21 4.88
CA LYS A 84 7.55 -15.30 6.25
C LYS A 84 6.69 -14.54 7.27
N LEU A 85 6.08 -13.45 6.87
CA LEU A 85 5.22 -12.64 7.75
C LEU A 85 3.76 -13.13 7.77
N LEU A 86 3.19 -13.49 6.62
CA LEU A 86 1.77 -13.82 6.46
C LEU A 86 1.49 -15.33 6.41
N GLY A 87 2.52 -16.17 6.21
CA GLY A 87 2.38 -17.59 5.93
C GLY A 87 2.43 -17.89 4.43
N GLU A 88 2.55 -19.20 4.09
CA GLU A 88 2.75 -19.66 2.72
C GLU A 88 1.60 -19.28 1.76
N LYS A 89 0.37 -19.31 2.27
CA LYS A 89 -0.83 -18.98 1.51
C LYS A 89 -1.12 -17.49 1.61
N THR A 90 -0.57 -16.73 0.68
CA THR A 90 -0.73 -15.27 0.61
C THR A 90 -0.93 -14.84 -0.84
N PHE A 91 -1.59 -13.70 -1.06
CA PHE A 91 -1.84 -13.16 -2.40
C PHE A 91 -1.86 -11.63 -2.39
N PRO A 92 -1.41 -10.96 -3.48
CA PRO A 92 -1.53 -9.52 -3.63
C PRO A 92 -2.95 -9.15 -4.02
N PHE A 93 -3.47 -8.02 -3.48
CA PHE A 93 -4.81 -7.56 -3.81
C PHE A 93 -4.88 -6.08 -4.23
N LEU A 94 -3.75 -5.36 -4.16
CA LEU A 94 -3.61 -4.00 -4.68
C LEU A 94 -2.16 -3.79 -5.09
N CYS A 95 -1.93 -3.33 -6.33
CA CYS A 95 -0.60 -3.04 -6.86
C CYS A 95 -0.63 -1.72 -7.63
N ASN A 96 -0.06 -0.67 -7.07
CA ASN A 96 -0.13 0.64 -7.67
C ASN A 96 1.15 1.46 -7.51
N SER A 97 1.31 2.42 -8.38
CA SER A 97 2.23 3.55 -8.23
C SER A 97 1.46 4.80 -7.82
N ASN A 98 2.17 5.67 -7.14
CA ASN A 98 1.62 6.90 -6.61
C ASN A 98 2.64 8.03 -6.74
N ASN A 99 2.16 9.19 -7.18
CA ASN A 99 2.90 10.45 -7.13
C ASN A 99 2.17 11.39 -6.19
N PHE A 100 2.82 11.79 -5.11
CA PHE A 100 2.22 12.64 -4.09
C PHE A 100 2.83 14.03 -4.08
N ASN A 101 1.96 15.04 -4.19
CA ASN A 101 2.30 16.45 -4.22
C ASN A 101 1.74 17.14 -2.97
N GLY A 102 2.51 17.16 -1.90
CA GLY A 102 2.06 17.83 -0.70
C GLY A 102 3.00 17.67 0.48
N PRO A 103 2.85 18.56 1.49
CA PRO A 103 3.73 18.55 2.65
C PRO A 103 3.49 17.37 3.59
N ALA A 104 2.27 16.84 3.60
CA ALA A 104 1.88 15.81 4.56
C ALA A 104 0.76 14.90 4.02
N THR A 105 0.72 13.67 4.48
CA THR A 105 -0.48 12.84 4.48
C THR A 105 -1.08 12.83 5.89
N GLU A 106 -2.38 12.65 5.96
CA GLU A 106 -3.10 12.55 7.22
C GLU A 106 -2.68 11.33 8.03
N TRP A 107 -2.92 11.37 9.34
CA TRP A 107 -2.89 10.16 10.14
C TRP A 107 -4.07 9.28 9.77
N HIS A 108 -3.80 8.04 9.40
CA HIS A 108 -4.79 7.06 8.99
C HIS A 108 -4.29 5.63 9.13
N THR A 109 -5.21 4.71 9.01
CA THR A 109 -4.94 3.30 8.76
C THR A 109 -5.41 2.95 7.35
N ASP A 110 -4.77 1.99 6.70
CA ASP A 110 -5.19 1.52 5.36
C ASP A 110 -6.33 0.49 5.42
N GLN A 111 -6.63 -0.03 6.60
CA GLN A 111 -7.67 -1.01 6.84
C GLN A 111 -8.58 -0.54 7.97
N ASN A 112 -9.89 -0.56 7.74
CA ASN A 112 -10.87 -0.17 8.75
C ASN A 112 -10.81 -1.08 9.99
N GLN A 113 -11.22 -0.54 11.13
CA GLN A 113 -11.16 -1.24 12.43
C GLN A 113 -11.97 -2.54 12.46
N ASP A 114 -13.15 -2.55 11.82
CA ASP A 114 -14.08 -3.68 11.80
C ASP A 114 -13.66 -4.81 10.83
N ILE A 115 -12.55 -4.62 10.09
CA ILE A 115 -11.98 -5.62 9.19
C ILE A 115 -10.91 -6.40 9.95
N ASP A 116 -11.18 -7.67 10.22
CA ASP A 116 -10.32 -8.53 11.02
C ASP A 116 -9.66 -9.61 10.14
N CYS A 117 -8.79 -9.18 9.22
CA CYS A 117 -7.92 -10.05 8.44
C CYS A 117 -6.48 -9.51 8.46
N PHE A 118 -5.51 -10.42 8.40
CA PHE A 118 -4.10 -10.02 8.44
C PHE A 118 -3.59 -9.67 7.06
N SER A 119 -3.37 -8.38 6.85
CA SER A 119 -2.90 -7.83 5.59
C SER A 119 -1.76 -6.84 5.81
N VAL A 120 -0.88 -6.74 4.85
CA VAL A 120 0.29 -5.86 4.88
C VAL A 120 0.41 -5.06 3.60
N LYS A 121 1.03 -3.90 3.69
CA LYS A 121 1.51 -3.12 2.55
C LYS A 121 3.03 -3.22 2.46
N VAL A 122 3.49 -3.44 1.26
CA VAL A 122 4.87 -3.24 0.82
C VAL A 122 4.95 -1.89 0.16
N ALA A 123 5.92 -1.06 0.52
CA ALA A 123 6.16 0.23 -0.11
C ALA A 123 7.63 0.39 -0.49
N PHE A 124 7.85 0.87 -1.72
CA PHE A 124 9.13 1.31 -2.24
C PHE A 124 9.04 2.79 -2.58
N TYR A 125 9.91 3.60 -2.03
CA TYR A 125 10.10 4.97 -2.49
C TYR A 125 11.21 5.02 -3.51
N LEU A 126 10.99 5.76 -4.59
CA LEU A 126 11.97 5.97 -5.65
C LEU A 126 12.89 7.17 -5.37
N ASP A 127 12.68 7.80 -4.22
CA ASP A 127 13.43 8.96 -3.74
C ASP A 127 14.06 8.65 -2.38
N GLU A 128 15.18 9.31 -2.05
CA GLU A 128 15.70 9.27 -0.68
C GLU A 128 14.78 10.04 0.25
N LEU A 129 14.32 9.37 1.29
CA LEU A 129 13.40 9.95 2.27
C LEU A 129 14.01 9.97 3.67
N ASN A 130 13.82 11.11 4.32
CA ASN A 130 14.17 11.33 5.72
C ASN A 130 13.04 12.10 6.43
N GLN A 131 13.22 12.37 7.69
CA GLN A 131 12.23 13.03 8.54
C GLN A 131 11.81 14.44 8.06
N ASN A 132 12.61 15.09 7.20
CA ASN A 132 12.41 16.47 6.77
C ASN A 132 11.87 16.58 5.33
N ASN A 133 11.69 15.45 4.63
CA ASN A 133 11.27 15.46 3.22
C ASN A 133 10.15 14.49 2.88
N GLY A 134 9.36 14.10 3.88
CA GLY A 134 8.14 13.32 3.66
C GLY A 134 8.30 11.81 3.85
N ALA A 135 9.30 11.36 4.61
CA ALA A 135 9.37 9.96 5.02
C ALA A 135 8.09 9.52 5.71
N LEU A 136 7.69 8.28 5.43
CA LEU A 136 6.60 7.65 6.14
C LEU A 136 6.94 7.56 7.63
N ARG A 137 5.97 7.86 8.49
CA ARG A 137 6.11 7.73 9.94
C ARG A 137 4.99 6.86 10.50
N PHE A 138 5.32 6.04 11.46
CA PHE A 138 4.40 5.12 12.11
C PHE A 138 4.26 5.43 13.60
N LEU A 139 3.07 5.21 14.14
CA LEU A 139 2.87 5.02 15.58
C LEU A 139 3.16 3.54 15.89
N PRO A 140 4.30 3.18 16.49
CA PRO A 140 4.63 1.80 16.79
C PRO A 140 3.56 1.15 17.67
N CYS A 141 3.26 -0.14 17.44
CA CYS A 141 2.25 -0.94 18.15
C CYS A 141 0.78 -0.55 17.89
N SER A 142 0.52 0.54 17.16
CA SER A 142 -0.84 1.06 16.95
C SER A 142 -1.74 0.20 16.05
N HIS A 143 -1.22 -0.90 15.49
CA HIS A 143 -2.01 -1.93 14.81
C HIS A 143 -2.74 -2.88 15.77
N LYS A 144 -2.48 -2.76 17.07
CA LYS A 144 -3.02 -3.62 18.13
C LYS A 144 -4.08 -2.89 18.96
N GLU A 145 -5.07 -3.66 19.40
CA GLU A 145 -6.02 -3.19 20.40
C GLU A 145 -5.40 -3.17 21.81
N PRO A 146 -5.80 -2.28 22.69
CA PRO A 146 -6.82 -1.24 22.50
C PRO A 146 -6.31 0.03 21.79
N LEU A 147 -5.00 0.21 21.64
CA LEU A 147 -4.39 1.45 21.15
C LEU A 147 -4.94 1.87 19.77
N ASN A 148 -5.21 0.89 18.88
CA ASN A 148 -5.75 1.21 17.55
C ASN A 148 -7.09 1.97 17.67
N ARG A 149 -8.01 1.48 18.50
CA ARG A 149 -9.33 2.08 18.73
C ARG A 149 -9.23 3.41 19.47
N GLU A 150 -8.41 3.46 20.52
CA GLU A 150 -8.22 4.68 21.31
C GLU A 150 -7.76 5.87 20.46
N LEU A 151 -6.89 5.62 19.45
CA LEU A 151 -6.45 6.65 18.53
C LEU A 151 -7.56 7.13 17.59
N TRP A 152 -8.53 6.26 17.22
CA TRP A 152 -9.73 6.68 16.51
C TRP A 152 -10.62 7.56 17.39
N ASP A 153 -10.91 7.11 18.58
CA ASP A 153 -11.77 7.79 19.55
C ASP A 153 -11.13 9.14 19.98
N PHE A 154 -9.81 9.21 19.97
CA PHE A 154 -9.03 10.42 20.21
C PHE A 154 -9.10 11.44 19.06
N GLY A 155 -9.62 11.06 17.90
CA GLY A 155 -9.77 11.93 16.74
C GLY A 155 -8.50 12.12 15.91
N LEU A 156 -7.55 11.20 15.98
CA LEU A 156 -6.31 11.27 15.19
C LEU A 156 -6.60 11.08 13.69
N TYR A 157 -7.65 10.37 13.31
CA TYR A 157 -8.01 10.12 11.92
C TYR A 157 -8.35 11.40 11.16
N GLY A 158 -7.74 11.57 10.00
CA GLY A 158 -8.00 12.72 9.15
C GLY A 158 -7.47 14.05 9.67
N SER A 159 -6.68 14.04 10.75
CA SER A 159 -6.20 15.23 11.46
C SER A 159 -5.37 16.23 10.61
N ASN A 160 -4.99 15.87 9.38
CA ASN A 160 -4.27 16.79 8.47
C ASN A 160 -5.19 17.35 7.35
N LYS A 161 -6.51 17.09 7.37
CA LYS A 161 -7.47 17.50 6.31
C LYS A 161 -8.08 18.90 6.48
N GLY A 162 -7.56 19.71 7.34
CA GLY A 162 -8.14 21.02 7.68
C GLY A 162 -8.98 20.99 8.95
N SER A 163 -9.05 19.87 9.65
CA SER A 163 -9.55 19.71 11.01
C SER A 163 -8.40 19.59 12.03
N LEU A 164 -7.24 20.15 11.71
CA LEU A 164 -6.13 20.29 12.65
C LEU A 164 -6.60 20.82 14.01
N ASP A 165 -7.52 21.77 13.96
CA ASP A 165 -8.09 22.43 15.14
C ASP A 165 -8.79 21.46 16.09
N GLU A 166 -9.44 20.41 15.57
CA GLU A 166 -10.16 19.46 16.44
C GLU A 166 -9.20 18.55 17.22
N TYR A 167 -8.19 17.97 16.56
CA TYR A 167 -7.20 17.15 17.24
C TYR A 167 -6.37 17.97 18.22
N GLU A 168 -5.82 19.10 17.78
CA GLU A 168 -4.99 19.97 18.61
C GLU A 168 -5.79 20.58 19.77
N SER A 169 -7.07 20.93 19.56
CA SER A 169 -7.94 21.43 20.62
C SER A 169 -8.27 20.38 21.67
N LYS A 170 -8.39 19.10 21.27
CA LYS A 170 -8.66 17.99 22.20
C LYS A 170 -7.42 17.53 22.93
N SER A 171 -6.30 17.44 22.24
CA SER A 171 -5.06 16.84 22.76
C SER A 171 -4.11 17.85 23.41
N GLY A 172 -4.17 19.11 22.98
CA GLY A 172 -3.16 20.10 23.29
C GLY A 172 -1.79 19.83 22.65
N ILE A 173 -1.72 18.90 21.70
CA ILE A 173 -0.47 18.45 21.06
C ILE A 173 -0.53 18.79 19.57
N PRO A 174 0.41 19.58 19.03
CA PRO A 174 0.51 19.81 17.60
C PRO A 174 0.66 18.52 16.82
N ILE A 175 0.02 18.44 15.65
CA ILE A 175 -0.04 17.20 14.85
C ILE A 175 1.33 16.70 14.37
N ASP A 176 2.27 17.59 14.16
CA ASP A 176 3.66 17.28 13.81
C ASP A 176 4.46 16.70 14.98
N GLN A 177 4.01 16.95 16.22
CA GLN A 177 4.62 16.45 17.46
C GLN A 177 4.05 15.10 17.92
N VAL A 178 3.09 14.52 17.21
CA VAL A 178 2.62 13.16 17.53
C VAL A 178 3.81 12.19 17.54
N PRO A 179 4.07 11.51 18.67
CA PRO A 179 5.21 10.61 18.80
C PRO A 179 5.20 9.52 17.72
N SER A 180 6.25 9.44 16.93
CA SER A 180 6.27 8.52 15.79
C SER A 180 7.68 8.11 15.38
N SER A 181 7.79 6.98 14.70
CA SER A 181 9.03 6.48 14.13
C SER A 181 9.08 6.75 12.63
N HIS A 182 10.08 7.46 12.16
CA HIS A 182 10.27 7.78 10.75
C HIS A 182 10.99 6.67 10.01
N CYS A 183 10.48 6.30 8.83
CA CYS A 183 11.11 5.35 7.92
C CYS A 183 12.08 6.08 6.98
N ILE A 184 13.31 6.27 7.44
CA ILE A 184 14.39 6.81 6.59
C ILE A 184 14.78 5.72 5.60
N THR A 185 14.63 5.98 4.30
CA THR A 185 14.86 5.00 3.22
C THR A 185 15.61 5.60 2.05
N SER A 186 16.39 4.77 1.39
CA SER A 186 16.98 5.03 0.08
C SER A 186 16.27 4.19 -1.00
N PRO A 187 16.31 4.59 -2.28
CA PRO A 187 15.77 3.78 -3.37
C PRO A 187 16.28 2.34 -3.33
N GLY A 188 15.36 1.38 -3.41
CA GLY A 188 15.64 -0.05 -3.27
C GLY A 188 15.38 -0.63 -1.90
N ASP A 189 15.21 0.20 -0.88
CA ASP A 189 14.72 -0.24 0.42
C ASP A 189 13.23 -0.54 0.36
N MET A 190 12.81 -1.55 1.11
CA MET A 190 11.42 -2.00 1.21
C MET A 190 10.88 -1.74 2.61
N ILE A 191 9.80 -1.00 2.72
CA ILE A 191 9.01 -0.90 3.94
C ILE A 191 7.89 -1.93 3.86
N VAL A 192 7.72 -2.74 4.90
CA VAL A 192 6.56 -3.62 5.07
C VAL A 192 5.84 -3.23 6.35
N PHE A 193 4.53 -3.04 6.28
CA PHE A 193 3.73 -2.65 7.44
C PHE A 193 2.32 -3.25 7.43
N ASN A 194 1.80 -3.48 8.63
CA ASN A 194 0.43 -3.93 8.87
C ASN A 194 -0.56 -2.83 8.43
N LEU A 195 -1.62 -3.17 7.69
CA LEU A 195 -2.59 -2.19 7.19
C LEU A 195 -3.37 -1.47 8.29
N LYS A 196 -3.41 -2.03 9.49
CA LYS A 196 -4.04 -1.40 10.66
C LYS A 196 -3.12 -0.43 11.42
N ILE A 197 -1.82 -0.34 11.07
CA ILE A 197 -0.91 0.58 11.76
C ILE A 197 -1.24 2.03 11.40
N TRP A 198 -1.30 2.87 12.40
CA TRP A 198 -1.45 4.30 12.19
C TRP A 198 -0.18 4.89 11.59
N HIS A 199 -0.35 5.57 10.47
CA HIS A 199 0.76 6.15 9.75
C HIS A 199 0.39 7.46 9.06
N SER A 200 1.42 8.21 8.73
CA SER A 200 1.34 9.54 8.13
C SER A 200 2.67 9.84 7.43
N SER A 201 2.77 10.98 6.79
CA SER A 201 4.03 11.57 6.36
C SER A 201 4.03 13.06 6.64
N TRP A 202 5.21 13.64 6.84
CA TRP A 202 5.37 15.05 7.15
C TRP A 202 6.61 15.64 6.48
N GLY A 203 6.60 16.96 6.21
CA GLY A 203 7.75 17.66 5.63
C GLY A 203 7.99 17.35 4.15
N GLY A 204 7.01 16.73 3.46
CA GLY A 204 7.10 16.39 2.05
C GLY A 204 7.10 17.62 1.15
N LYS A 205 7.54 17.39 -0.09
CA LYS A 205 7.51 18.35 -1.19
C LYS A 205 6.68 17.80 -2.34
N LEU A 206 6.76 18.44 -3.49
CA LEU A 206 6.18 17.94 -4.73
C LEU A 206 6.94 16.68 -5.21
N ASN A 207 6.23 15.83 -5.94
CA ASN A 207 6.81 14.70 -6.67
C ASN A 207 7.45 13.63 -5.78
N ARG A 208 6.79 13.22 -4.69
CA ARG A 208 7.21 12.07 -3.92
C ARG A 208 6.67 10.79 -4.57
N ARG A 209 7.59 9.97 -5.07
CA ARG A 209 7.33 8.81 -5.93
C ARG A 209 7.33 7.52 -5.10
N ASN A 210 6.27 6.75 -5.18
CA ASN A 210 6.26 5.43 -4.56
C ASN A 210 5.55 4.36 -5.40
N VAL A 211 5.88 3.12 -5.10
CA VAL A 211 5.26 1.90 -5.60
C VAL A 211 4.80 1.09 -4.42
N THR A 212 3.56 0.65 -4.42
CA THR A 212 2.98 -0.12 -3.31
C THR A 212 2.32 -1.41 -3.77
N ILE A 213 2.37 -2.42 -2.90
CA ILE A 213 1.69 -3.69 -3.09
C ILE A 213 1.05 -4.09 -1.77
N ASN A 214 -0.25 -4.34 -1.77
CA ASN A 214 -0.94 -4.88 -0.61
C ASN A 214 -1.08 -6.39 -0.74
N PHE A 215 -0.71 -7.12 0.30
CA PHE A 215 -0.86 -8.57 0.40
C PHE A 215 -1.79 -8.93 1.55
N SER A 216 -2.56 -9.98 1.37
CA SER A 216 -3.34 -10.58 2.44
C SER A 216 -2.95 -12.04 2.64
N LYS A 217 -3.04 -12.49 3.90
CA LYS A 217 -3.06 -13.90 4.25
C LYS A 217 -4.34 -14.53 3.70
N TYR A 218 -4.27 -15.78 3.26
CA TYR A 218 -5.46 -16.57 2.96
C TYR A 218 -6.22 -16.84 4.27
N PRO A 219 -7.55 -16.66 4.32
CA PRO A 219 -8.31 -16.81 5.54
C PRO A 219 -8.37 -18.25 6.01
N GLU A 220 -8.25 -18.47 7.32
CA GLU A 220 -8.29 -19.79 7.96
C GLU A 220 -9.65 -20.04 8.65
N SER A 221 -10.51 -19.02 8.72
CA SER A 221 -11.84 -19.08 9.32
C SER A 221 -12.91 -18.39 8.47
N LEU A 222 -14.19 -18.69 8.73
CA LEU A 222 -15.30 -17.96 8.09
C LEU A 222 -15.28 -16.47 8.44
N LYS A 223 -14.96 -16.11 9.69
CA LYS A 223 -14.85 -14.72 10.14
C LYS A 223 -13.79 -13.96 9.35
N GLU A 224 -12.59 -14.55 9.16
CA GLU A 224 -11.54 -13.94 8.36
C GLU A 224 -11.94 -13.84 6.87
N SER A 225 -12.66 -14.84 6.35
CA SER A 225 -13.18 -14.82 4.98
C SER A 225 -14.17 -13.68 4.74
N GLU A 226 -15.07 -13.46 5.69
CA GLU A 226 -16.02 -12.32 5.65
C GLU A 226 -15.29 -10.98 5.77
N SER A 227 -14.32 -10.89 6.66
CA SER A 227 -13.47 -9.71 6.81
C SER A 227 -12.70 -9.39 5.52
N LEU A 228 -12.22 -10.41 4.84
CA LEU A 228 -11.51 -10.24 3.57
C LEU A 228 -12.43 -9.71 2.45
N LYS A 229 -13.71 -10.14 2.43
CA LYS A 229 -14.72 -9.56 1.51
C LYS A 229 -15.00 -8.08 1.83
N LYS A 230 -15.07 -7.70 3.11
CA LYS A 230 -15.17 -6.29 3.51
C LYS A 230 -13.95 -5.49 3.04
N LEU A 231 -12.74 -6.05 3.18
CA LEU A 231 -11.51 -5.42 2.68
C LEU A 231 -11.55 -5.23 1.16
N ALA A 232 -12.11 -6.17 0.41
CA ALA A 232 -12.29 -6.03 -1.04
C ALA A 232 -13.24 -4.87 -1.38
N ILE A 233 -14.33 -4.70 -0.65
CA ILE A 233 -15.26 -3.57 -0.81
C ILE A 233 -14.53 -2.26 -0.51
N GLN A 234 -13.83 -2.17 0.63
CA GLN A 234 -13.04 -1.00 1.00
C GLN A 234 -11.99 -0.67 -0.06
N SER A 235 -11.27 -1.67 -0.57
CA SER A 235 -10.25 -1.49 -1.62
C SER A 235 -10.85 -0.90 -2.91
N LYS A 236 -12.02 -1.40 -3.35
CA LYS A 236 -12.73 -0.85 -4.51
C LYS A 236 -13.18 0.59 -4.29
N GLN A 237 -13.68 0.92 -3.10
CA GLN A 237 -14.07 2.28 -2.73
C GLN A 237 -12.86 3.23 -2.75
N THR A 238 -11.73 2.79 -2.19
CA THR A 238 -10.48 3.55 -2.20
C THR A 238 -9.99 3.80 -3.63
N MET A 239 -9.99 2.78 -4.49
CA MET A 239 -9.62 2.95 -5.90
C MET A 239 -10.53 3.95 -6.62
N LYS A 240 -11.83 3.89 -6.36
CA LYS A 240 -12.80 4.83 -6.92
C LYS A 240 -12.54 6.27 -6.43
N SER A 241 -12.32 6.46 -5.13
CA SER A 241 -12.05 7.78 -4.54
C SER A 241 -10.74 8.39 -5.03
N LEU A 242 -9.73 7.57 -5.30
CA LEU A 242 -8.43 7.97 -5.84
C LEU A 242 -8.42 8.08 -7.37
N ASN A 243 -9.56 7.82 -8.02
CA ASN A 243 -9.76 8.00 -9.46
C ASN A 243 -8.72 7.25 -10.31
N PHE A 244 -8.56 5.94 -10.06
CA PHE A 244 -7.64 5.10 -10.83
C PHE A 244 -8.01 5.08 -12.32
N PRO A 245 -7.11 5.45 -13.23
CA PRO A 245 -7.40 5.57 -14.66
C PRO A 245 -7.45 4.23 -15.41
N MET A 246 -7.09 3.12 -14.75
CA MET A 246 -6.98 1.79 -15.35
C MET A 246 -7.55 0.71 -14.43
N PRO A 247 -8.04 -0.42 -14.99
CA PRO A 247 -8.45 -1.54 -14.14
C PRO A 247 -7.24 -2.09 -13.35
N GLN A 248 -7.47 -2.43 -12.08
CA GLN A 248 -6.47 -2.98 -11.17
C GLN A 248 -5.79 -4.24 -11.72
N PHE A 249 -6.59 -5.18 -12.26
CA PHE A 249 -6.11 -6.47 -12.74
C PHE A 249 -6.36 -6.59 -14.24
N THR A 250 -5.29 -6.45 -15.02
CA THR A 250 -5.37 -6.55 -16.48
C THR A 250 -5.37 -8.01 -16.96
N ASN A 251 -5.82 -8.25 -18.19
CA ASN A 251 -5.73 -9.59 -18.81
C ASN A 251 -4.28 -10.03 -18.97
N TYR A 252 -3.37 -9.09 -19.23
CA TYR A 252 -1.93 -9.36 -19.31
C TYR A 252 -1.41 -9.95 -17.98
N TRP A 253 -1.65 -9.26 -16.86
CA TRP A 253 -1.23 -9.74 -15.54
C TRP A 253 -1.84 -11.10 -15.20
N LYS A 254 -3.14 -11.28 -15.47
CA LYS A 254 -3.82 -12.56 -15.24
C LYS A 254 -3.18 -13.69 -16.04
N SER A 255 -2.82 -13.45 -17.29
CA SER A 255 -2.12 -14.44 -18.12
C SER A 255 -0.75 -14.80 -17.54
N LEU A 256 0.03 -13.82 -17.08
CA LEU A 256 1.31 -14.07 -16.42
C LEU A 256 1.14 -14.95 -15.16
N ILE A 257 0.18 -14.62 -14.31
CA ILE A 257 -0.05 -15.33 -13.06
C ILE A 257 -0.56 -16.76 -13.31
N ASN A 258 -1.48 -16.95 -14.24
CA ASN A 258 -2.02 -18.27 -14.58
C ASN A 258 -0.97 -19.24 -15.15
N ASN A 259 0.06 -18.72 -15.82
CA ASN A 259 1.17 -19.50 -16.35
C ASN A 259 2.34 -19.65 -15.36
N GLY A 260 2.21 -19.08 -14.16
CA GLY A 260 3.24 -19.04 -13.13
C GLY A 260 2.94 -19.91 -11.90
N PRO A 261 3.85 -19.92 -10.92
CA PRO A 261 3.69 -20.68 -9.68
C PRO A 261 2.61 -20.13 -8.73
N ASN A 262 2.06 -18.97 -8.99
CA ASN A 262 1.10 -18.28 -8.13
C ASN A 262 -0.32 -18.24 -8.75
N LYS A 263 -0.66 -19.22 -9.56
CA LYS A 263 -1.96 -19.27 -10.28
C LYS A 263 -3.19 -19.18 -9.36
N GLU A 264 -3.08 -19.63 -8.13
CA GLU A 264 -4.14 -19.54 -7.13
C GLU A 264 -4.49 -18.08 -6.73
N TRP A 265 -3.63 -17.10 -7.01
CA TRP A 265 -3.93 -15.71 -6.70
C TRP A 265 -5.18 -15.21 -7.42
N ILE A 266 -5.36 -15.60 -8.69
CA ILE A 266 -6.53 -15.16 -9.49
C ILE A 266 -7.81 -15.71 -8.87
N SER A 267 -7.87 -17.01 -8.55
CA SER A 267 -9.05 -17.61 -7.94
C SER A 267 -9.34 -17.04 -6.55
N ASN A 268 -8.31 -16.65 -5.79
CA ASN A 268 -8.48 -16.00 -4.50
C ASN A 268 -9.06 -14.59 -4.65
N LEU A 269 -8.56 -13.81 -5.60
CA LEU A 269 -9.07 -12.45 -5.89
C LEU A 269 -10.54 -12.48 -6.32
N GLU A 270 -10.94 -13.46 -7.15
CA GLU A 270 -12.33 -13.67 -7.55
C GLU A 270 -13.20 -14.09 -6.37
N LYS A 271 -12.75 -15.12 -5.62
CA LYS A 271 -13.48 -15.69 -4.49
C LYS A 271 -13.83 -14.67 -3.42
N PHE A 272 -12.91 -13.73 -3.15
CA PHE A 272 -13.09 -12.71 -2.11
C PHE A 272 -13.63 -11.38 -2.66
N GLY A 273 -13.88 -11.29 -3.95
CA GLY A 273 -14.52 -10.13 -4.56
C GLY A 273 -13.60 -8.94 -4.83
N PHE A 274 -12.27 -9.12 -4.87
CA PHE A 274 -11.34 -8.08 -5.31
C PHE A 274 -11.40 -7.86 -6.82
N TYR A 275 -11.80 -8.87 -7.56
CA TYR A 275 -11.90 -8.89 -9.00
C TYR A 275 -13.26 -9.44 -9.43
N GLU A 276 -13.87 -8.82 -10.44
CA GLU A 276 -15.09 -9.30 -11.08
C GLU A 276 -14.77 -9.82 -12.48
N ASN A 277 -15.15 -11.04 -12.78
CA ASN A 277 -15.09 -11.56 -14.13
C ASN A 277 -16.21 -10.88 -14.96
N ASN A 278 -15.86 -9.97 -15.84
CA ASN A 278 -16.80 -9.30 -16.76
C ASN A 278 -17.32 -10.26 -17.85
N SER A 279 -17.55 -11.54 -17.54
CA SER A 279 -18.23 -12.48 -18.46
C SER A 279 -19.73 -12.22 -18.59
N SER A 280 -20.30 -11.25 -17.86
CA SER A 280 -21.74 -10.92 -17.89
C SER A 280 -22.10 -9.63 -18.65
N GLN A 281 -21.14 -8.96 -19.32
CA GLN A 281 -21.46 -7.78 -20.16
C GLN A 281 -21.38 -8.02 -21.67
N VAL A 282 -21.28 -9.26 -22.13
CA VAL A 282 -21.50 -9.59 -23.54
C VAL A 282 -22.96 -10.03 -23.70
N GLY A 283 -23.88 -9.08 -23.73
CA GLY A 283 -25.26 -9.41 -23.94
C GLY A 283 -26.26 -8.32 -23.58
N LYS A 284 -26.01 -7.08 -23.96
CA LYS A 284 -27.04 -6.06 -24.20
C LYS A 284 -26.46 -4.99 -25.14
N SER A 285 -26.43 -5.32 -26.42
CA SER A 285 -26.40 -4.33 -27.50
C SER A 285 -27.80 -3.87 -27.79
#